data_c36f21a0a2f74f0ac364354475fe07de
#
_entry.id   c36f21a0a2f74f0ac364354475fe07de
#
_cell.length_a   1.000
_cell.length_b   1.000
_cell.length_c   1.000
_cell.angle_alpha   90.00
_cell.angle_beta   90.00
_cell.angle_gamma   90.00
#
_symmetry.space_group_name_H-M   'P 1'
#
loop_
_entity.id
_entity.type
_entity.pdbx_description
1 polymer ?
#
loop_
_entity_poly.entity_id
_entity_poly.type
_entity_poly.pdbx_seq_one_letter_code
_entity_poly.pdbx_strand_id
1 'polypeptide(L)'
;MKTIIKLSMLFAAIITFISCSDDSNTTSERGTSGMAVRLVDGPGDYDHVFIDVEAVVVKYNEDLDDLDDANDDDDFERDEWSLVVDPEIYDLLELTGGTYALLADEDIPAGAISQIRLVLGDDNTVVVDGQEYPLATPSAQQSGLKVQFNQTLEAGVFYTVVLDFDVEKSIVTQGNGGYSLKPVIRATAIEATGAISGSVFTAADLVIPATVSTMVGGTEVTTATNADGDFVLNGIPEGTYDLTVEAEITAGVVTTLTFEDVVVENNEVTNVGIITVVE
;
A
#
# COMPACT_ATOMS: atom_id res chain seq x y z
N MET A 1 -14.33 85.68 34.05
CA MET A 1 -14.93 84.42 34.41
C MET A 1 -15.19 83.64 33.11
N LYS A 2 -14.35 82.69 32.80
CA LYS A 2 -14.38 81.92 31.54
C LYS A 2 -15.00 80.52 31.86
N THR A 3 -16.17 80.22 31.29
CA THR A 3 -16.86 78.97 31.40
C THR A 3 -16.33 78.02 30.33
N ILE A 4 -15.75 76.93 30.74
CA ILE A 4 -15.22 75.90 29.82
C ILE A 4 -16.32 74.81 29.68
N ILE A 5 -16.90 74.69 28.49
CA ILE A 5 -17.85 73.63 28.10
C ILE A 5 -17.03 72.42 27.71
N LYS A 6 -17.18 71.36 28.47
CA LYS A 6 -16.62 70.02 28.14
C LYS A 6 -17.56 69.30 27.17
N LEU A 7 -17.11 69.14 25.92
CA LEU A 7 -17.77 68.36 24.90
C LEU A 7 -17.36 66.89 25.10
N SER A 8 -18.32 66.08 25.59
CA SER A 8 -18.15 64.64 25.73
C SER A 8 -18.43 63.97 24.39
N MET A 9 -17.42 63.46 23.74
CA MET A 9 -17.50 62.74 22.48
C MET A 9 -17.74 61.26 22.78
N LEU A 10 -18.98 60.80 22.59
CA LEU A 10 -19.42 59.42 22.73
C LEU A 10 -18.97 58.66 21.50
N PHE A 11 -17.96 57.81 21.66
CA PHE A 11 -17.44 56.93 20.61
C PHE A 11 -18.27 55.64 20.62
N ALA A 12 -19.21 55.54 19.70
CA ALA A 12 -19.97 54.31 19.48
C ALA A 12 -19.07 53.34 18.67
N ALA A 13 -18.53 52.31 19.36
CA ALA A 13 -17.83 51.23 18.68
C ALA A 13 -18.87 50.31 18.02
N ILE A 14 -18.97 50.37 16.70
CA ILE A 14 -19.74 49.40 15.90
C ILE A 14 -18.84 48.17 15.79
N ILE A 15 -19.17 47.15 16.57
CA ILE A 15 -18.58 45.80 16.42
C ILE A 15 -19.34 45.11 15.27
N THR A 16 -18.76 45.11 14.08
CA THR A 16 -19.19 44.28 12.99
C THR A 16 -18.72 42.86 13.29
N PHE A 17 -19.67 41.99 13.69
CA PHE A 17 -19.41 40.55 13.66
C PHE A 17 -19.29 40.11 12.20
N ILE A 18 -18.06 39.90 11.75
CA ILE A 18 -17.80 39.11 10.55
C ILE A 18 -18.07 37.69 10.98
N SER A 19 -19.27 37.21 10.67
CA SER A 19 -19.58 35.78 10.67
C SER A 19 -18.79 35.20 9.49
N CYS A 20 -17.60 34.65 9.74
CA CYS A 20 -17.06 33.62 8.91
C CYS A 20 -18.02 32.44 9.05
N SER A 21 -18.84 32.20 8.04
CA SER A 21 -19.34 30.88 7.79
C SER A 21 -18.12 30.05 7.44
N ASP A 22 -17.58 29.29 8.39
CA ASP A 22 -16.79 28.11 8.08
C ASP A 22 -17.74 27.19 7.29
N ASP A 23 -17.73 27.34 5.97
CA ASP A 23 -17.96 26.22 5.10
C ASP A 23 -16.78 25.30 5.35
N SER A 24 -16.88 24.50 6.43
CA SER A 24 -16.11 23.29 6.59
C SER A 24 -16.60 22.32 5.53
N ASN A 25 -16.22 22.56 4.28
CA ASN A 25 -16.05 21.53 3.32
C ASN A 25 -14.84 20.72 3.82
N THR A 26 -15.05 19.85 4.77
CA THR A 26 -14.14 18.76 5.04
C THR A 26 -14.24 17.84 3.82
N THR A 27 -13.54 18.19 2.74
CA THR A 27 -13.01 17.20 1.85
C THR A 27 -12.19 16.29 2.76
N SER A 28 -12.73 15.13 3.05
CA SER A 28 -11.97 14.06 3.69
C SER A 28 -10.86 13.76 2.68
N GLU A 29 -9.65 14.27 2.92
CA GLU A 29 -8.51 13.90 2.08
C GLU A 29 -8.42 12.38 2.12
N ARG A 30 -8.67 11.75 0.99
CA ARG A 30 -8.52 10.32 0.81
C ARG A 30 -7.02 10.04 0.99
N GLY A 31 -6.63 9.34 2.05
CA GLY A 31 -5.23 8.96 2.27
C GLY A 31 -4.71 8.07 1.14
N THR A 32 -3.41 7.89 1.07
CA THR A 32 -2.75 6.99 0.13
C THR A 32 -2.43 5.64 0.77
N SER A 33 -2.33 4.62 -0.06
CA SER A 33 -1.90 3.26 0.27
C SER A 33 -0.74 2.89 -0.65
N GLY A 34 0.34 2.34 -0.14
CA GLY A 34 1.40 1.80 -0.98
C GLY A 34 0.93 0.54 -1.71
N MET A 35 1.28 0.39 -3.00
CA MET A 35 0.95 -0.77 -3.80
C MET A 35 2.13 -1.22 -4.65
N ALA A 36 2.60 -2.47 -4.44
CA ALA A 36 3.47 -3.16 -5.38
C ALA A 36 2.66 -4.21 -6.16
N VAL A 37 2.83 -4.25 -7.48
CA VAL A 37 2.19 -5.26 -8.34
C VAL A 37 3.27 -6.20 -8.88
N ARG A 38 3.11 -7.49 -8.58
CA ARG A 38 4.02 -8.57 -9.00
C ARG A 38 3.32 -9.52 -9.95
N LEU A 39 4.00 -9.88 -11.03
CA LEU A 39 3.56 -10.91 -11.97
C LEU A 39 4.29 -12.22 -11.64
N VAL A 40 3.55 -13.30 -11.53
CA VAL A 40 4.06 -14.67 -11.37
C VAL A 40 3.33 -15.61 -12.33
N ASP A 41 3.88 -16.79 -12.57
CA ASP A 41 3.24 -17.83 -13.38
C ASP A 41 3.29 -19.18 -12.69
N GLY A 42 2.36 -20.06 -13.09
CA GLY A 42 2.39 -21.48 -12.83
C GLY A 42 3.23 -22.21 -13.91
N PRO A 43 3.59 -23.47 -13.69
CA PRO A 43 4.29 -24.25 -14.70
C PRO A 43 3.42 -24.50 -15.94
N GLY A 44 4.03 -24.46 -17.13
CA GLY A 44 3.38 -24.76 -18.41
C GLY A 44 4.26 -25.62 -19.31
N ASP A 45 3.65 -26.35 -20.28
CA ASP A 45 4.32 -27.25 -21.21
C ASP A 45 4.80 -26.50 -22.50
N TYR A 46 5.33 -25.30 -22.35
CA TYR A 46 5.92 -24.48 -23.43
C TYR A 46 7.39 -24.23 -23.16
N ASP A 47 8.17 -23.92 -24.22
CA ASP A 47 9.58 -23.54 -24.05
C ASP A 47 9.68 -22.13 -23.48
N HIS A 48 8.92 -21.17 -24.03
CA HIS A 48 8.80 -19.78 -23.57
C HIS A 48 7.41 -19.22 -23.89
N VAL A 49 6.97 -18.27 -23.06
CA VAL A 49 5.77 -17.46 -23.31
C VAL A 49 6.08 -16.00 -23.00
N PHE A 50 6.19 -15.20 -24.04
CA PHE A 50 6.52 -13.80 -23.94
C PHE A 50 5.26 -12.94 -23.96
N ILE A 51 5.10 -12.10 -22.97
CA ILE A 51 3.98 -11.17 -22.83
C ILE A 51 4.53 -9.74 -22.75
N ASP A 52 4.08 -8.91 -23.67
CA ASP A 52 4.38 -7.49 -23.78
C ASP A 52 3.43 -6.72 -22.85
N VAL A 53 3.94 -6.20 -21.72
CA VAL A 53 3.16 -5.45 -20.71
C VAL A 53 3.37 -3.96 -20.93
N GLU A 54 2.31 -3.24 -21.25
CA GLU A 54 2.33 -1.80 -21.50
C GLU A 54 1.87 -0.98 -20.29
N ALA A 55 0.83 -1.43 -19.58
CA ALA A 55 0.32 -0.71 -18.42
C ALA A 55 -0.41 -1.64 -17.43
N VAL A 56 -0.51 -1.17 -16.20
CA VAL A 56 -1.37 -1.72 -15.15
C VAL A 56 -2.31 -0.62 -14.69
N VAL A 57 -3.62 -0.87 -14.73
CA VAL A 57 -4.64 0.10 -14.34
C VAL A 57 -5.50 -0.47 -13.21
N VAL A 58 -5.68 0.31 -12.17
CA VAL A 58 -6.51 -0.02 -11.00
C VAL A 58 -7.86 0.66 -11.19
N LYS A 59 -8.95 -0.11 -11.08
CA LYS A 59 -10.31 0.43 -11.13
C LYS A 59 -10.95 0.41 -9.76
N TYR A 60 -11.42 1.58 -9.32
CA TYR A 60 -12.11 1.77 -8.06
C TYR A 60 -13.61 1.51 -8.19
N ASN A 61 -14.29 1.32 -7.05
CA ASN A 61 -15.75 1.19 -6.98
C ASN A 61 -16.48 2.55 -6.98
N GLU A 62 -15.76 3.64 -6.88
CA GLU A 62 -16.24 5.01 -6.76
C GLU A 62 -15.32 5.96 -7.52
N ASP A 63 -15.85 7.10 -7.94
CA ASP A 63 -15.09 8.11 -8.63
C ASP A 63 -13.99 8.70 -7.74
N LEU A 64 -12.86 9.03 -8.34
CA LEU A 64 -11.70 9.65 -7.68
C LEU A 64 -11.75 11.20 -7.76
N ASP A 65 -12.94 11.77 -7.96
CA ASP A 65 -13.16 13.21 -8.20
C ASP A 65 -12.58 14.14 -7.10
N ASP A 66 -12.28 13.61 -5.91
CA ASP A 66 -11.73 14.38 -4.79
C ASP A 66 -10.19 14.51 -4.82
N LEU A 67 -9.52 13.91 -5.81
CA LEU A 67 -8.08 14.02 -5.97
C LEU A 67 -7.75 15.13 -6.96
N ASP A 68 -7.07 16.16 -6.48
CA ASP A 68 -6.55 17.22 -7.33
C ASP A 68 -5.59 16.61 -8.38
N ASP A 69 -6.09 16.44 -9.60
CA ASP A 69 -5.39 16.50 -10.90
C ASP A 69 -4.07 15.72 -11.08
N ALA A 70 -3.89 14.55 -10.47
CA ALA A 70 -2.68 13.76 -10.68
C ALA A 70 -2.72 12.90 -11.98
N ASN A 71 -3.90 12.68 -12.56
CA ASN A 71 -4.09 11.92 -13.80
C ASN A 71 -4.86 12.72 -14.86
N ASP A 72 -4.23 13.75 -15.43
CA ASP A 72 -4.77 14.52 -16.56
C ASP A 72 -4.57 13.78 -17.92
N ASP A 73 -4.58 12.43 -17.90
CA ASP A 73 -4.63 11.61 -19.09
C ASP A 73 -6.10 11.42 -19.48
N ASP A 74 -6.54 12.12 -20.52
CA ASP A 74 -7.89 12.07 -21.11
C ASP A 74 -8.35 10.65 -21.55
N ASP A 75 -7.48 9.63 -21.42
CA ASP A 75 -7.73 8.25 -21.86
C ASP A 75 -8.30 7.33 -20.77
N PHE A 76 -8.35 7.75 -19.48
CA PHE A 76 -8.85 6.94 -18.38
C PHE A 76 -10.17 7.45 -17.81
N GLU A 77 -11.01 6.53 -17.33
CA GLU A 77 -12.25 6.87 -16.63
C GLU A 77 -11.92 7.44 -15.23
N ARG A 78 -12.79 8.27 -14.67
CA ARG A 78 -12.58 8.93 -13.37
C ARG A 78 -12.42 7.97 -12.18
N ASP A 79 -12.80 6.73 -12.34
CA ASP A 79 -12.67 5.66 -11.37
C ASP A 79 -11.44 4.76 -11.64
N GLU A 80 -10.51 5.21 -12.49
CA GLU A 80 -9.31 4.48 -12.86
C GLU A 80 -8.03 5.21 -12.44
N TRP A 81 -7.02 4.45 -12.02
CA TRP A 81 -5.68 4.91 -11.70
C TRP A 81 -4.66 4.10 -12.49
N SER A 82 -3.88 4.77 -13.34
CA SER A 82 -2.82 4.13 -14.11
C SER A 82 -1.54 4.10 -13.28
N LEU A 83 -1.01 2.90 -13.03
CA LEU A 83 0.26 2.75 -12.35
C LEU A 83 1.43 3.08 -13.29
N VAL A 84 2.51 3.61 -12.73
CA VAL A 84 3.76 3.84 -13.47
C VAL A 84 4.43 2.49 -13.71
N VAL A 85 4.46 2.06 -14.97
CA VAL A 85 5.05 0.79 -15.43
C VAL A 85 6.11 1.11 -16.47
N ASP A 86 7.29 0.46 -16.39
CA ASP A 86 8.23 0.45 -17.49
C ASP A 86 7.78 -0.65 -18.49
N PRO A 87 7.33 -0.29 -19.71
CA PRO A 87 6.89 -1.29 -20.68
C PRO A 87 8.00 -2.30 -21.01
N GLU A 88 7.73 -3.58 -20.81
CA GLU A 88 8.70 -4.65 -20.99
C GLU A 88 8.03 -5.96 -21.43
N ILE A 89 8.79 -6.80 -22.12
CA ILE A 89 8.38 -8.15 -22.51
C ILE A 89 8.91 -9.14 -21.46
N TYR A 90 7.97 -9.84 -20.81
CA TYR A 90 8.27 -10.81 -19.77
C TYR A 90 8.12 -12.24 -20.28
N ASP A 91 9.10 -13.11 -20.00
CA ASP A 91 8.96 -14.56 -20.16
C ASP A 91 8.26 -15.14 -18.92
N LEU A 92 6.99 -15.51 -19.06
CA LEU A 92 6.18 -15.99 -17.96
C LEU A 92 6.75 -17.28 -17.34
N LEU A 93 7.38 -18.15 -18.13
CA LEU A 93 7.92 -19.42 -17.61
C LEU A 93 9.17 -19.23 -16.74
N GLU A 94 9.82 -18.07 -16.80
CA GLU A 94 10.89 -17.69 -15.86
C GLU A 94 10.34 -17.17 -14.51
N LEU A 95 9.03 -16.85 -14.44
CA LEU A 95 8.37 -16.32 -13.25
C LEU A 95 7.75 -17.41 -12.36
N THR A 96 8.39 -18.56 -12.32
CA THR A 96 7.95 -19.75 -11.55
C THR A 96 8.82 -19.99 -10.32
N GLY A 97 8.37 -20.83 -9.39
CA GLY A 97 9.19 -21.28 -8.26
C GLY A 97 9.55 -20.18 -7.25
N GLY A 98 8.78 -19.09 -7.19
CA GLY A 98 9.02 -17.96 -6.29
C GLY A 98 9.70 -16.76 -6.96
N THR A 99 10.07 -16.88 -8.23
CA THR A 99 10.51 -15.74 -9.06
C THR A 99 9.31 -14.90 -9.46
N TYR A 100 9.48 -13.59 -9.55
CA TYR A 100 8.41 -12.66 -9.98
C TYR A 100 9.01 -11.51 -10.79
N ALA A 101 8.18 -10.90 -11.63
CA ALA A 101 8.45 -9.58 -12.21
C ALA A 101 7.72 -8.51 -11.38
N LEU A 102 8.43 -7.44 -11.00
CA LEU A 102 7.83 -6.27 -10.38
C LEU A 102 7.32 -5.35 -11.49
N LEU A 103 6.00 -5.19 -11.60
CA LEU A 103 5.39 -4.35 -12.63
C LEU A 103 5.27 -2.89 -12.18
N ALA A 104 4.90 -2.66 -10.93
CA ALA A 104 4.75 -1.32 -10.36
C ALA A 104 5.03 -1.34 -8.85
N ASP A 105 5.45 -0.19 -8.30
CA ASP A 105 5.65 0.03 -6.86
C ASP A 105 5.50 1.54 -6.60
N GLU A 106 4.32 1.94 -6.10
CA GLU A 106 3.99 3.35 -5.86
C GLU A 106 2.85 3.53 -4.85
N ASP A 107 2.67 4.77 -4.40
CA ASP A 107 1.53 5.17 -3.58
C ASP A 107 0.33 5.51 -4.47
N ILE A 108 -0.82 4.89 -4.15
CA ILE A 108 -2.08 5.12 -4.84
C ILE A 108 -3.17 5.57 -3.85
N PRO A 109 -4.28 6.16 -4.32
CA PRO A 109 -5.38 6.51 -3.45
C PRO A 109 -5.92 5.30 -2.67
N ALA A 110 -6.10 5.44 -1.36
CA ALA A 110 -6.78 4.42 -0.57
C ALA A 110 -8.26 4.35 -0.98
N GLY A 111 -8.85 3.15 -0.95
CA GLY A 111 -10.25 2.97 -1.32
C GLY A 111 -10.58 1.56 -1.77
N ALA A 112 -11.84 1.34 -2.14
CA ALA A 112 -12.32 0.04 -2.57
C ALA A 112 -12.06 -0.18 -4.07
N ILE A 113 -11.19 -1.16 -4.38
CA ILE A 113 -10.84 -1.54 -5.74
C ILE A 113 -11.71 -2.71 -6.19
N SER A 114 -12.25 -2.63 -7.39
CA SER A 114 -13.05 -3.69 -8.02
C SER A 114 -12.23 -4.57 -8.96
N GLN A 115 -11.25 -3.98 -9.63
CA GLN A 115 -10.57 -4.65 -10.75
C GLN A 115 -9.16 -4.10 -10.94
N ILE A 116 -8.25 -4.98 -11.35
CA ILE A 116 -6.96 -4.60 -11.93
C ILE A 116 -6.99 -4.97 -13.42
N ARG A 117 -6.49 -4.07 -14.26
CA ARG A 117 -6.42 -4.28 -15.69
C ARG A 117 -4.96 -4.30 -16.13
N LEU A 118 -4.55 -5.41 -16.74
CA LEU A 118 -3.22 -5.55 -17.35
C LEU A 118 -3.35 -5.26 -18.86
N VAL A 119 -2.73 -4.19 -19.31
CA VAL A 119 -2.73 -3.78 -20.71
C VAL A 119 -1.54 -4.43 -21.40
N LEU A 120 -1.80 -5.14 -22.49
CA LEU A 120 -0.78 -5.81 -23.29
C LEU A 120 -0.56 -5.09 -24.62
N GLY A 121 0.70 -5.01 -25.02
CA GLY A 121 1.11 -4.58 -26.35
C GLY A 121 0.91 -5.65 -27.42
N ASP A 122 1.53 -5.43 -28.55
CA ASP A 122 1.34 -6.25 -29.76
C ASP A 122 2.33 -7.42 -29.88
N ASP A 123 3.45 -7.39 -29.13
CA ASP A 123 4.59 -8.30 -29.31
C ASP A 123 4.52 -9.55 -28.40
N ASN A 124 3.32 -10.17 -28.33
CA ASN A 124 3.12 -11.40 -27.56
C ASN A 124 3.42 -12.63 -28.40
N THR A 125 4.26 -13.55 -27.88
CA THR A 125 4.66 -14.77 -28.60
C THR A 125 4.71 -16.00 -27.68
N VAL A 126 4.66 -17.21 -28.30
CA VAL A 126 4.87 -18.49 -27.63
C VAL A 126 5.87 -19.32 -28.38
N VAL A 127 6.78 -19.98 -27.67
CA VAL A 127 7.75 -20.91 -28.26
C VAL A 127 7.36 -22.34 -27.93
N VAL A 128 7.21 -23.15 -28.98
CA VAL A 128 6.82 -24.55 -28.90
C VAL A 128 7.79 -25.38 -29.74
N ASP A 129 8.43 -26.38 -29.17
CA ASP A 129 9.44 -27.23 -29.81
C ASP A 129 10.56 -26.41 -30.51
N GLY A 130 11.00 -25.31 -29.87
CA GLY A 130 12.02 -24.40 -30.39
C GLY A 130 11.58 -23.50 -31.54
N GLN A 131 10.29 -23.47 -31.87
CA GLN A 131 9.72 -22.59 -32.88
C GLN A 131 8.82 -21.53 -32.25
N GLU A 132 9.05 -20.25 -32.62
CA GLU A 132 8.27 -19.13 -32.14
C GLU A 132 7.03 -18.90 -33.01
N TYR A 133 5.90 -18.62 -32.35
CA TYR A 133 4.61 -18.32 -32.97
C TYR A 133 4.02 -17.06 -32.37
N PRO A 134 3.37 -16.20 -33.18
CA PRO A 134 2.65 -15.05 -32.65
C PRO A 134 1.45 -15.51 -31.80
N LEU A 135 1.23 -14.85 -30.68
CA LEU A 135 0.16 -15.13 -29.74
C LEU A 135 -0.96 -14.07 -29.90
N ALA A 136 -2.02 -14.44 -30.59
CA ALA A 136 -3.10 -13.50 -30.86
C ALA A 136 -3.86 -13.14 -29.56
N THR A 137 -3.97 -11.84 -29.25
CA THR A 137 -4.61 -11.30 -28.04
C THR A 137 -5.75 -10.30 -28.36
N PRO A 138 -6.78 -10.70 -29.13
CA PRO A 138 -7.74 -9.74 -29.70
C PRO A 138 -8.56 -8.95 -28.65
N SER A 139 -8.84 -9.53 -27.49
CA SER A 139 -9.62 -8.87 -26.43
C SER A 139 -8.75 -8.03 -25.49
N ALA A 140 -7.48 -8.37 -25.38
CA ALA A 140 -6.54 -7.68 -24.49
C ALA A 140 -6.06 -6.35 -25.09
N GLN A 141 -5.86 -6.29 -26.38
CA GLN A 141 -5.39 -5.11 -27.10
C GLN A 141 -6.38 -3.94 -27.09
N GLN A 142 -7.67 -4.22 -26.92
CA GLN A 142 -8.71 -3.17 -26.95
C GLN A 142 -9.10 -2.62 -25.58
N SER A 143 -8.95 -3.38 -24.51
CA SER A 143 -9.43 -2.99 -23.18
C SER A 143 -8.57 -3.49 -22.01
N GLY A 144 -7.44 -4.16 -22.29
CA GLY A 144 -6.62 -4.82 -21.29
C GLY A 144 -7.27 -6.08 -20.68
N LEU A 145 -6.47 -6.89 -20.00
CA LEU A 145 -6.91 -8.10 -19.30
C LEU A 145 -7.53 -7.71 -17.96
N LYS A 146 -8.83 -7.96 -17.82
CA LYS A 146 -9.60 -7.57 -16.61
C LYS A 146 -9.52 -8.66 -15.57
N VAL A 147 -8.86 -8.37 -14.46
CA VAL A 147 -8.73 -9.27 -13.30
C VAL A 147 -9.58 -8.73 -12.16
N GLN A 148 -10.54 -9.53 -11.69
CA GLN A 148 -11.36 -9.14 -10.54
C GLN A 148 -10.50 -9.10 -9.28
N PHE A 149 -10.59 -7.97 -8.55
CA PHE A 149 -9.75 -7.72 -7.38
C PHE A 149 -10.53 -7.00 -6.28
N ASN A 150 -11.60 -7.56 -5.80
CA ASN A 150 -12.46 -6.93 -4.80
C ASN A 150 -11.75 -6.79 -3.45
N GLN A 151 -10.94 -5.74 -3.30
CA GLN A 151 -10.15 -5.41 -2.11
C GLN A 151 -10.31 -3.95 -1.73
N THR A 152 -10.41 -3.66 -0.44
CA THR A 152 -10.30 -2.29 0.06
C THR A 152 -8.87 -2.05 0.53
N LEU A 153 -8.24 -1.00 0.02
CA LEU A 153 -6.93 -0.55 0.46
C LEU A 153 -7.12 0.48 1.57
N GLU A 154 -6.50 0.25 2.71
CA GLU A 154 -6.52 1.16 3.84
C GLU A 154 -5.39 2.19 3.72
N ALA A 155 -5.66 3.44 4.10
CA ALA A 155 -4.64 4.49 4.07
C ALA A 155 -3.47 4.16 5.02
N GLY A 156 -2.25 4.36 4.54
CA GLY A 156 -1.02 4.08 5.28
C GLY A 156 -0.64 2.60 5.37
N VAL A 157 -1.38 1.71 4.67
CA VAL A 157 -1.04 0.28 4.58
C VAL A 157 -0.41 -0.01 3.22
N PHE A 158 0.64 -0.82 3.20
CA PHE A 158 1.27 -1.28 1.97
C PHE A 158 0.74 -2.65 1.56
N TYR A 159 0.36 -2.78 0.30
CA TYR A 159 -0.15 -4.04 -0.27
C TYR A 159 0.76 -4.54 -1.38
N THR A 160 1.11 -5.82 -1.33
CA THR A 160 1.67 -6.52 -2.48
C THR A 160 0.55 -7.24 -3.20
N VAL A 161 0.26 -6.85 -4.42
CA VAL A 161 -0.68 -7.54 -5.30
C VAL A 161 0.08 -8.51 -6.18
N VAL A 162 -0.29 -9.77 -6.09
CA VAL A 162 0.28 -10.84 -6.92
C VAL A 162 -0.73 -11.17 -8.02
N LEU A 163 -0.33 -10.95 -9.27
CA LEU A 163 -1.03 -11.41 -10.47
C LEU A 163 -0.47 -12.78 -10.87
N ASP A 164 -1.20 -13.82 -10.54
CA ASP A 164 -0.85 -15.22 -10.84
C ASP A 164 -1.42 -15.60 -12.22
N PHE A 165 -0.55 -15.68 -13.19
CA PHE A 165 -0.89 -16.01 -14.57
C PHE A 165 -0.82 -17.53 -14.77
N ASP A 166 -1.89 -18.16 -15.22
CA ASP A 166 -1.93 -19.58 -15.51
C ASP A 166 -1.71 -19.80 -17.01
N VAL A 167 -0.46 -19.91 -17.42
CA VAL A 167 -0.06 -20.06 -18.83
C VAL A 167 -0.70 -21.30 -19.48
N GLU A 168 -0.75 -22.43 -18.77
CA GLU A 168 -1.29 -23.67 -19.32
C GLU A 168 -2.76 -23.54 -19.74
N LYS A 169 -3.55 -22.79 -18.94
CA LYS A 169 -4.96 -22.53 -19.24
C LYS A 169 -5.19 -21.34 -20.16
N SER A 170 -4.21 -20.47 -20.26
CA SER A 170 -4.31 -19.20 -20.99
C SER A 170 -4.04 -19.33 -22.47
N ILE A 171 -3.23 -20.32 -22.91
CA ILE A 171 -2.87 -20.51 -24.31
C ILE A 171 -3.80 -21.54 -24.97
N VAL A 172 -4.43 -21.14 -26.06
CA VAL A 172 -5.36 -21.98 -26.83
C VAL A 172 -4.85 -22.19 -28.25
N THR A 173 -4.63 -23.45 -28.63
CA THR A 173 -4.29 -23.81 -30.00
C THR A 173 -5.51 -23.60 -30.91
N GLN A 174 -5.31 -22.90 -32.01
CA GLN A 174 -6.33 -22.65 -33.02
C GLN A 174 -6.37 -23.76 -34.07
N GLY A 175 -7.51 -23.93 -34.73
CA GLY A 175 -7.69 -24.98 -35.75
C GLY A 175 -6.81 -24.83 -37.01
N ASN A 176 -6.19 -23.66 -37.22
CA ASN A 176 -5.22 -23.38 -38.27
C ASN A 176 -3.75 -23.62 -37.88
N GLY A 177 -3.52 -24.13 -36.64
CA GLY A 177 -2.18 -24.35 -36.08
C GLY A 177 -1.55 -23.12 -35.43
N GLY A 178 -2.26 -22.00 -35.30
CA GLY A 178 -1.85 -20.83 -34.56
C GLY A 178 -2.24 -20.89 -33.08
N TYR A 179 -1.82 -19.88 -32.31
CA TYR A 179 -2.09 -19.76 -30.88
C TYR A 179 -2.84 -18.47 -30.57
N SER A 180 -3.68 -18.50 -29.54
CA SER A 180 -4.33 -17.30 -29.03
C SER A 180 -4.32 -17.29 -27.49
N LEU A 181 -4.20 -16.09 -26.93
CA LEU A 181 -4.24 -15.86 -25.50
C LEU A 181 -5.69 -15.68 -25.04
N LYS A 182 -6.12 -16.52 -24.11
CA LYS A 182 -7.36 -16.37 -23.34
C LYS A 182 -6.97 -16.35 -21.86
N PRO A 183 -6.59 -15.19 -21.34
CA PRO A 183 -5.90 -15.13 -20.06
C PRO A 183 -6.73 -15.69 -18.90
N VAL A 184 -6.11 -16.52 -18.10
CA VAL A 184 -6.58 -16.98 -16.80
C VAL A 184 -5.62 -16.43 -15.77
N ILE A 185 -6.03 -15.31 -15.13
CA ILE A 185 -5.22 -14.60 -14.14
C ILE A 185 -6.00 -14.49 -12.85
N ARG A 186 -5.33 -14.71 -11.73
CA ARG A 186 -5.83 -14.42 -10.39
C ARG A 186 -5.06 -13.28 -9.78
N ALA A 187 -5.75 -12.36 -9.09
CA ALA A 187 -5.15 -11.33 -8.28
C ALA A 187 -5.38 -11.65 -6.80
N THR A 188 -4.31 -11.53 -6.00
CA THR A 188 -4.35 -11.70 -4.55
C THR A 188 -3.58 -10.56 -3.91
N ALA A 189 -4.18 -9.88 -2.92
CA ALA A 189 -3.48 -8.91 -2.10
C ALA A 189 -2.89 -9.57 -0.86
N ILE A 190 -1.68 -9.17 -0.53
CA ILE A 190 -1.02 -9.50 0.73
C ILE A 190 -0.64 -8.17 1.37
N GLU A 191 -1.13 -7.92 2.58
CA GLU A 191 -0.67 -6.79 3.36
C GLU A 191 0.80 -7.03 3.72
N ALA A 192 1.67 -6.13 3.28
CA ALA A 192 3.07 -6.17 3.65
C ALA A 192 3.22 -5.40 4.96
N THR A 193 3.67 -6.11 5.98
CA THR A 193 3.96 -5.53 7.30
C THR A 193 5.37 -5.89 7.72
N GLY A 194 5.99 -5.00 8.48
CA GLY A 194 7.23 -5.28 9.19
C GLY A 194 6.97 -5.68 10.64
N ALA A 195 8.03 -5.71 11.41
CA ALA A 195 7.98 -5.94 12.84
C ALA A 195 9.00 -5.07 13.58
N ILE A 196 8.73 -4.79 14.85
CA ILE A 196 9.70 -4.14 15.75
C ILE A 196 10.11 -5.17 16.80
N SER A 197 11.39 -5.36 16.99
CA SER A 197 11.94 -6.27 18.02
C SER A 197 12.89 -5.55 18.97
N GLY A 198 13.09 -6.13 20.12
CA GLY A 198 14.05 -5.64 21.11
C GLY A 198 13.98 -6.44 22.39
N SER A 199 14.72 -5.99 23.41
CA SER A 199 14.75 -6.63 24.73
C SER A 199 14.63 -5.58 25.82
N VAL A 200 13.92 -5.87 26.91
CA VAL A 200 13.67 -4.95 28.02
C VAL A 200 14.30 -5.48 29.31
N PHE A 201 15.18 -4.67 29.90
CA PHE A 201 15.87 -5.00 31.14
C PHE A 201 15.85 -3.83 32.12
N THR A 202 16.07 -4.12 33.42
CA THR A 202 16.40 -3.07 34.41
C THR A 202 17.85 -2.61 34.24
N ALA A 203 18.22 -1.51 34.90
CA ALA A 203 19.63 -1.05 34.97
C ALA A 203 20.59 -2.06 35.63
N ALA A 204 20.07 -3.08 36.31
CA ALA A 204 20.84 -4.16 36.90
C ALA A 204 20.85 -5.45 36.04
N ASP A 205 20.51 -5.34 34.74
CA ASP A 205 20.42 -6.47 33.79
C ASP A 205 19.43 -7.56 34.23
N LEU A 206 18.39 -7.20 34.96
CA LEU A 206 17.32 -8.13 35.30
C LEU A 206 16.17 -8.04 34.29
N VAL A 207 15.67 -9.21 33.87
CA VAL A 207 14.46 -9.30 33.07
C VAL A 207 13.26 -8.82 33.89
N ILE A 208 12.45 -7.96 33.28
CA ILE A 208 11.16 -7.51 33.83
C ILE A 208 10.05 -7.70 32.82
N PRO A 209 8.85 -8.09 33.28
CA PRO A 209 7.69 -8.08 32.40
C PRO A 209 7.39 -6.64 31.92
N ALA A 210 7.25 -6.48 30.63
CA ALA A 210 6.89 -5.21 30.03
C ALA A 210 5.85 -5.41 28.93
N THR A 211 5.01 -4.40 28.74
CA THR A 211 4.13 -4.25 27.58
C THR A 211 4.76 -3.25 26.64
N VAL A 212 4.81 -3.62 25.37
CA VAL A 212 5.34 -2.77 24.31
C VAL A 212 4.22 -2.48 23.33
N SER A 213 4.01 -1.21 23.00
CA SER A 213 2.92 -0.80 22.10
C SER A 213 3.33 0.31 21.14
N THR A 214 2.58 0.43 20.05
CA THR A 214 2.64 1.56 19.14
C THR A 214 1.25 1.84 18.56
N MET A 215 1.06 3.06 17.98
CA MET A 215 -0.19 3.45 17.35
C MET A 215 -0.09 3.26 15.84
N VAL A 216 -0.97 2.43 15.25
CA VAL A 216 -1.07 2.18 13.81
C VAL A 216 -2.46 2.63 13.35
N GLY A 217 -2.53 3.65 12.50
CA GLY A 217 -3.81 4.14 11.96
C GLY A 217 -4.85 4.52 13.02
N GLY A 218 -4.41 4.93 14.22
CA GLY A 218 -5.29 5.25 15.34
C GLY A 218 -5.69 4.04 16.20
N THR A 219 -5.18 2.84 15.91
CA THR A 219 -5.37 1.63 16.72
C THR A 219 -4.07 1.29 17.45
N GLU A 220 -4.15 0.97 18.73
CA GLU A 220 -3.00 0.52 19.49
C GLU A 220 -2.70 -0.96 19.21
N VAL A 221 -1.44 -1.23 18.79
CA VAL A 221 -0.91 -2.59 18.61
C VAL A 221 0.05 -2.87 19.75
N THR A 222 -0.13 -4.00 20.44
CA THR A 222 0.62 -4.32 21.65
C THR A 222 1.23 -5.71 21.61
N THR A 223 2.35 -5.88 22.34
CA THR A 223 2.95 -7.19 22.65
C THR A 223 3.51 -7.18 24.07
N ALA A 224 3.83 -8.34 24.61
CA ALA A 224 4.50 -8.45 25.92
C ALA A 224 5.89 -9.07 25.75
N THR A 225 6.80 -8.75 26.66
CA THR A 225 8.10 -9.42 26.74
C THR A 225 7.95 -10.89 27.14
N ASN A 226 8.81 -11.74 26.62
CA ASN A 226 8.92 -13.16 27.02
C ASN A 226 9.75 -13.33 28.32
N ALA A 227 10.01 -14.57 28.70
CA ALA A 227 10.79 -14.89 29.91
C ALA A 227 12.27 -14.46 29.85
N ASP A 228 12.78 -14.19 28.65
CA ASP A 228 14.15 -13.70 28.42
C ASP A 228 14.20 -12.18 28.29
N GLY A 229 13.06 -11.51 28.39
CA GLY A 229 12.91 -10.06 28.25
C GLY A 229 12.76 -9.59 26.82
N ASP A 230 12.71 -10.50 25.83
CA ASP A 230 12.62 -10.16 24.42
C ASP A 230 11.17 -9.94 24.02
N PHE A 231 10.96 -9.05 23.02
CA PHE A 231 9.67 -8.82 22.41
C PHE A 231 9.77 -8.75 20.88
N VAL A 232 8.65 -9.07 20.23
CA VAL A 232 8.42 -8.80 18.82
C VAL A 232 7.00 -8.28 18.65
N LEU A 233 6.88 -7.07 18.12
CA LEU A 233 5.64 -6.41 17.75
C LEU A 233 5.44 -6.58 16.23
N ASN A 234 4.59 -7.52 15.84
CA ASN A 234 4.35 -7.88 14.44
C ASN A 234 3.17 -7.10 13.86
N GLY A 235 3.07 -7.08 12.52
CA GLY A 235 1.93 -6.52 11.81
C GLY A 235 1.94 -5.00 11.77
N ILE A 236 3.12 -4.39 11.79
CA ILE A 236 3.29 -2.94 11.71
C ILE A 236 3.55 -2.58 10.24
N PRO A 237 2.69 -1.77 9.59
CA PRO A 237 2.93 -1.27 8.23
C PRO A 237 4.25 -0.48 8.15
N GLU A 238 4.77 -0.33 6.95
CA GLU A 238 5.90 0.56 6.69
C GLU A 238 5.60 1.99 7.17
N GLY A 239 6.54 2.60 7.86
CA GLY A 239 6.37 3.94 8.41
C GLY A 239 7.32 4.26 9.53
N THR A 240 7.11 5.42 10.15
CA THR A 240 7.84 5.86 11.34
C THR A 240 6.87 5.93 12.51
N TYR A 241 7.24 5.30 13.61
CA TYR A 241 6.37 5.10 14.76
C TYR A 241 7.04 5.48 16.08
N ASP A 242 6.24 5.88 17.05
CA ASP A 242 6.68 6.01 18.43
C ASP A 242 6.33 4.72 19.16
N LEU A 243 7.35 4.11 19.77
CA LEU A 243 7.22 2.89 20.54
C LEU A 243 7.11 3.22 22.03
N THR A 244 6.06 2.75 22.66
CA THR A 244 5.84 2.90 24.10
C THR A 244 6.13 1.59 24.81
N VAL A 245 6.94 1.66 25.88
CA VAL A 245 7.28 0.52 26.75
C VAL A 245 6.79 0.81 28.16
N GLU A 246 5.91 -0.03 28.67
CA GLU A 246 5.39 0.03 30.05
C GLU A 246 5.90 -1.17 30.84
N ALA A 247 6.62 -0.92 31.93
CA ALA A 247 7.18 -1.96 32.79
C ALA A 247 6.88 -1.70 34.26
N GLU A 248 6.52 -2.75 34.98
CA GLU A 248 6.32 -2.68 36.43
C GLU A 248 7.62 -3.08 37.17
N ILE A 249 8.43 -2.07 37.57
CA ILE A 249 9.70 -2.31 38.27
C ILE A 249 9.46 -2.67 39.73
N THR A 250 8.49 -2.01 40.36
CA THR A 250 8.10 -2.25 41.76
C THR A 250 6.58 -2.44 41.81
N ALA A 251 6.09 -3.34 42.65
CA ALA A 251 4.67 -3.67 42.73
C ALA A 251 3.80 -2.41 42.85
N GLY A 252 2.97 -2.20 41.82
CA GLY A 252 2.05 -1.07 41.68
C GLY A 252 2.66 0.22 41.12
N VAL A 253 3.94 0.20 40.67
CA VAL A 253 4.58 1.35 40.02
C VAL A 253 4.96 0.98 38.58
N VAL A 254 4.21 1.54 37.62
CA VAL A 254 4.50 1.38 36.19
C VAL A 254 5.38 2.54 35.70
N THR A 255 6.49 2.21 35.08
CA THR A 255 7.36 3.16 34.38
C THR A 255 7.09 3.07 32.88
N THR A 256 6.88 4.23 32.24
CA THR A 256 6.63 4.34 30.83
C THR A 256 7.82 5.02 30.14
N LEU A 257 8.32 4.41 29.07
CA LEU A 257 9.36 4.96 28.20
C LEU A 257 8.80 5.08 26.79
N THR A 258 9.21 6.11 26.06
CA THR A 258 8.86 6.30 24.66
C THR A 258 10.12 6.42 23.83
N PHE A 259 10.17 5.68 22.72
CA PHE A 259 11.21 5.75 21.70
C PHE A 259 10.57 6.35 20.46
N GLU A 260 11.04 7.54 20.10
CA GLU A 260 10.52 8.27 18.95
C GLU A 260 11.24 7.82 17.66
N ASP A 261 10.58 8.00 16.53
CA ASP A 261 11.15 7.83 15.19
C ASP A 261 11.66 6.41 14.88
N VAL A 262 10.98 5.35 15.35
CA VAL A 262 11.28 3.96 14.96
C VAL A 262 10.80 3.72 13.54
N VAL A 263 11.73 3.52 12.61
CA VAL A 263 11.44 3.25 11.20
C VAL A 263 11.16 1.76 11.01
N VAL A 264 10.03 1.43 10.40
CA VAL A 264 9.65 0.07 10.03
C VAL A 264 9.62 -0.03 8.51
N GLU A 265 10.25 -1.08 7.98
CA GLU A 265 10.24 -1.41 6.54
C GLU A 265 9.44 -2.70 6.31
N ASN A 266 8.80 -2.81 5.15
CA ASN A 266 8.00 -3.99 4.81
C ASN A 266 8.85 -5.26 4.74
N ASN A 267 8.31 -6.36 5.30
CA ASN A 267 8.96 -7.66 5.36
C ASN A 267 10.30 -7.66 6.13
N GLU A 268 10.58 -6.63 6.92
CA GLU A 268 11.77 -6.53 7.75
C GLU A 268 11.42 -6.49 9.25
N VAL A 269 12.40 -6.83 10.06
CA VAL A 269 12.33 -6.72 11.53
C VAL A 269 13.28 -5.63 11.98
N THR A 270 12.73 -4.47 12.33
CA THR A 270 13.50 -3.36 12.91
C THR A 270 13.87 -3.70 14.35
N ASN A 271 15.16 -3.85 14.64
CA ASN A 271 15.63 -4.13 15.97
C ASN A 271 16.03 -2.82 16.69
N VAL A 272 15.30 -2.47 17.75
CA VAL A 272 15.57 -1.28 18.58
C VAL A 272 16.63 -1.54 19.68
N GLY A 273 17.16 -2.76 19.76
CA GLY A 273 18.20 -3.13 20.71
C GLY A 273 17.68 -3.34 22.13
N ILE A 274 18.56 -3.07 23.12
CA ILE A 274 18.24 -3.25 24.53
C ILE A 274 17.66 -1.95 25.09
N ILE A 275 16.47 -2.06 25.65
CA ILE A 275 15.77 -1.00 26.36
C ILE A 275 16.01 -1.16 27.85
N THR A 276 16.66 -0.17 28.45
CA THR A 276 16.94 -0.19 29.91
C THR A 276 15.93 0.68 30.64
N VAL A 277 15.13 0.06 31.51
CA VAL A 277 14.18 0.75 32.37
C VAL A 277 14.87 1.11 33.69
N VAL A 278 14.83 2.38 34.03
CA VAL A 278 15.40 2.93 35.27
C VAL A 278 14.27 3.33 36.23
N GLU A 279 14.53 3.20 37.55
CA GLU A 279 13.59 3.62 38.59
C GLU A 279 13.42 5.15 38.62
#